data_c777529c72618537dca9ee6977c4ed60
#
_entry.id   c777529c72618537dca9ee6977c4ed60
#
_cell.length_a   1.000
_cell.length_b   1.000
_cell.length_c   1.000
_cell.angle_alpha   90.00
_cell.angle_beta   90.00
_cell.angle_gamma   90.00
#
_symmetry.space_group_name_H-M   'P 1'
#
loop_
_entity.id
_entity.type
_entity.pdbx_description
1 polymer ?
#
loop_
_entity_poly.entity_id
_entity_poly.type
_entity_poly.pdbx_seq_one_letter_code
_entity_poly.pdbx_strand_id
1 'polypeptide(L)'
;MQNDKAISVLNNLIETCKDGELGFKTAAEGLKSAGIKAKFLEYSRQRGEMARELQTEVRGLGGDPEKSGSVSGSLHRGWLDIKSVITGKDDHAIAAEAERGEDVAKAAYEAALKETLPGTAQTVVQQQAAKVRQAHDNVRDIRDREKVAR
;
A
#
# COMPACT_ATOMS: atom_id res chain seq x y z
N MET A 1 24.26 -14.36 -4.26
CA MET A 1 23.79 -14.15 -5.63
C MET A 1 23.56 -12.68 -5.86
N GLN A 2 23.84 -12.20 -7.04
CA GLN A 2 23.78 -10.78 -7.35
C GLN A 2 22.40 -10.16 -7.14
N ASN A 3 21.34 -10.95 -7.37
CA ASN A 3 19.97 -10.42 -7.31
C ASN A 3 19.26 -10.64 -5.96
N ASP A 4 19.91 -11.31 -5.02
CA ASP A 4 19.25 -11.66 -3.76
C ASP A 4 18.76 -10.42 -2.99
N LYS A 5 19.55 -9.39 -2.93
CA LYS A 5 19.15 -8.14 -2.26
C LYS A 5 17.98 -7.48 -2.96
N ALA A 6 18.04 -7.41 -4.29
CA ALA A 6 16.95 -6.81 -5.07
C ALA A 6 15.66 -7.59 -4.88
N ILE A 7 15.73 -8.92 -4.94
CA ILE A 7 14.57 -9.78 -4.75
C ILE A 7 13.96 -9.55 -3.36
N SER A 8 14.80 -9.45 -2.34
CA SER A 8 14.34 -9.20 -0.98
C SER A 8 13.61 -7.85 -0.87
N VAL A 9 14.18 -6.81 -1.46
CA VAL A 9 13.57 -5.47 -1.47
C VAL A 9 12.20 -5.53 -2.17
N LEU A 10 12.15 -6.15 -3.35
CA LEU A 10 10.91 -6.23 -4.12
C LEU A 10 9.84 -7.06 -3.39
N ASN A 11 10.24 -8.17 -2.78
CA ASN A 11 9.29 -9.00 -2.02
C ASN A 11 8.71 -8.23 -0.83
N ASN A 12 9.51 -7.40 -0.18
CA ASN A 12 8.99 -6.53 0.88
C ASN A 12 7.96 -5.54 0.36
N LEU A 13 8.21 -4.97 -0.82
CA LEU A 13 7.23 -4.05 -1.44
C LEU A 13 5.96 -4.78 -1.87
N ILE A 14 6.07 -6.03 -2.32
CA ILE A 14 4.89 -6.83 -2.65
C ILE A 14 4.01 -7.00 -1.42
N GLU A 15 4.58 -7.35 -0.27
CA GLU A 15 3.82 -7.47 0.97
C GLU A 15 3.17 -6.15 1.35
N THR A 16 3.90 -5.06 1.20
CA THR A 16 3.40 -3.71 1.49
C THR A 16 2.19 -3.39 0.60
N CYS A 17 2.27 -3.71 -0.69
CA CYS A 17 1.16 -3.50 -1.62
C CYS A 17 -0.05 -4.37 -1.28
N LYS A 18 0.18 -5.62 -0.89
CA LYS A 18 -0.91 -6.51 -0.48
C LYS A 18 -1.60 -6.00 0.78
N ASP A 19 -0.82 -5.49 1.73
CA ASP A 19 -1.38 -4.87 2.94
C ASP A 19 -2.26 -3.67 2.56
N GLY A 20 -1.80 -2.83 1.65
CA GLY A 20 -2.55 -1.69 1.18
C GLY A 20 -3.81 -2.09 0.43
N GLU A 21 -3.72 -3.10 -0.42
CA GLU A 21 -4.89 -3.60 -1.16
C GLU A 21 -6.00 -4.03 -0.21
N LEU A 22 -5.65 -4.87 0.76
CA LEU A 22 -6.61 -5.37 1.75
C LEU A 22 -7.09 -4.24 2.66
N GLY A 23 -6.16 -3.38 3.10
CA GLY A 23 -6.48 -2.28 4.00
C GLY A 23 -7.46 -1.29 3.41
N PHE A 24 -7.22 -0.83 2.19
CA PHE A 24 -8.13 0.10 1.52
C PHE A 24 -9.49 -0.53 1.26
N LYS A 25 -9.50 -1.80 0.86
CA LYS A 25 -10.76 -2.51 0.62
C LYS A 25 -11.58 -2.61 1.91
N THR A 26 -10.92 -2.97 3.01
CA THR A 26 -11.57 -3.07 4.32
C THR A 26 -12.06 -1.70 4.79
N ALA A 27 -11.23 -0.67 4.63
CA ALA A 27 -11.61 0.69 5.01
C ALA A 27 -12.87 1.13 4.28
N ALA A 28 -12.97 0.80 2.98
CA ALA A 28 -14.11 1.20 2.17
C ALA A 28 -15.43 0.65 2.73
N GLU A 29 -15.39 -0.48 3.42
CA GLU A 29 -16.60 -1.09 3.98
C GLU A 29 -17.23 -0.23 5.06
N GLY A 30 -16.45 0.58 5.76
CA GLY A 30 -16.97 1.42 6.85
C GLY A 30 -17.25 2.87 6.46
N LEU A 31 -16.85 3.28 5.27
CA LEU A 31 -16.99 4.67 4.85
C LEU A 31 -18.44 5.01 4.51
N LYS A 32 -18.89 6.17 4.97
CA LYS A 32 -20.23 6.70 4.66
C LYS A 32 -20.23 7.48 3.36
N SER A 33 -19.19 8.24 3.10
CA SER A 33 -19.09 9.04 1.89
C SER A 33 -18.88 8.15 0.68
N ALA A 34 -19.81 8.19 -0.27
CA ALA A 34 -19.70 7.41 -1.51
C ALA A 34 -18.46 7.81 -2.31
N GLY A 35 -18.13 9.10 -2.32
CA GLY A 35 -16.96 9.58 -3.04
C GLY A 35 -15.65 9.07 -2.47
N ILE A 36 -15.52 9.09 -1.13
CA ILE A 36 -14.31 8.59 -0.47
C ILE A 36 -14.22 7.07 -0.64
N LYS A 37 -15.35 6.39 -0.50
CA LYS A 37 -15.40 4.94 -0.69
C LYS A 37 -14.91 4.54 -2.08
N ALA A 38 -15.39 5.23 -3.11
CA ALA A 38 -14.96 4.95 -4.49
C ALA A 38 -13.46 5.17 -4.64
N LYS A 39 -12.93 6.22 -4.03
CA LYS A 39 -11.50 6.52 -4.09
C LYS A 39 -10.66 5.44 -3.42
N PHE A 40 -11.09 4.98 -2.24
CA PHE A 40 -10.38 3.93 -1.51
C PHE A 40 -10.41 2.61 -2.27
N LEU A 41 -11.53 2.28 -2.92
CA LEU A 41 -11.60 1.09 -3.75
C LEU A 41 -10.66 1.18 -4.94
N GLU A 42 -10.49 2.38 -5.51
CA GLU A 42 -9.54 2.61 -6.60
C GLU A 42 -8.10 2.43 -6.11
N TYR A 43 -7.77 2.92 -4.91
CA TYR A 43 -6.45 2.72 -4.34
C TYR A 43 -6.19 1.23 -4.07
N SER A 44 -7.22 0.51 -3.59
CA SER A 44 -7.09 -0.94 -3.40
C SER A 44 -6.74 -1.63 -4.72
N ARG A 45 -7.46 -1.30 -5.79
CA ARG A 45 -7.21 -1.86 -7.12
C ARG A 45 -5.79 -1.54 -7.58
N GLN A 46 -5.37 -0.29 -7.41
CA GLN A 46 -4.03 0.15 -7.80
C GLN A 46 -2.95 -0.64 -7.07
N ARG A 47 -3.12 -0.88 -5.77
CA ARG A 47 -2.13 -1.63 -4.99
C ARG A 47 -2.04 -3.08 -5.43
N GLY A 48 -3.16 -3.68 -5.83
CA GLY A 48 -3.15 -5.03 -6.38
C GLY A 48 -2.38 -5.10 -7.69
N GLU A 49 -2.57 -4.11 -8.56
CA GLU A 49 -1.82 -4.04 -9.81
C GLU A 49 -0.33 -3.85 -9.56
N MET A 50 0.01 -2.98 -8.60
CA MET A 50 1.41 -2.74 -8.25
C MET A 50 2.07 -4.01 -7.72
N ALA A 51 1.37 -4.79 -6.90
CA ALA A 51 1.89 -6.06 -6.42
C ALA A 51 2.19 -7.01 -7.59
N ARG A 52 1.30 -7.08 -8.58
CA ARG A 52 1.50 -7.93 -9.75
C ARG A 52 2.69 -7.50 -10.58
N GLU A 53 2.88 -6.20 -10.76
CA GLU A 53 4.05 -5.67 -11.46
C GLU A 53 5.34 -6.07 -10.77
N LEU A 54 5.36 -5.95 -9.45
CA LEU A 54 6.54 -6.33 -8.66
C LEU A 54 6.79 -7.83 -8.72
N GLN A 55 5.74 -8.64 -8.71
CA GLN A 55 5.88 -10.09 -8.83
C GLN A 55 6.54 -10.47 -10.16
N THR A 56 6.18 -9.77 -11.24
CA THR A 56 6.79 -9.98 -12.55
C THR A 56 8.28 -9.64 -12.48
N GLU A 57 8.66 -8.55 -11.82
CA GLU A 57 10.06 -8.18 -11.68
C GLU A 57 10.84 -9.23 -10.88
N VAL A 58 10.24 -9.75 -9.81
CA VAL A 58 10.89 -10.80 -9.00
C VAL A 58 11.15 -12.05 -9.83
N ARG A 59 10.17 -12.47 -10.62
CA ARG A 59 10.33 -13.65 -11.50
C ARG A 59 11.42 -13.40 -12.53
N GLY A 60 11.48 -12.20 -13.08
CA GLY A 60 12.51 -11.82 -14.05
C GLY A 60 13.92 -11.87 -13.48
N LEU A 61 14.06 -11.69 -12.17
CA LEU A 61 15.36 -11.77 -11.49
C LEU A 61 15.67 -13.18 -10.98
N GLY A 62 14.80 -14.14 -11.23
CA GLY A 62 15.00 -15.51 -10.80
C GLY A 62 14.51 -15.81 -9.40
N GLY A 63 13.73 -14.90 -8.81
CA GLY A 63 13.21 -15.06 -7.46
C GLY A 63 11.82 -15.67 -7.43
N ASP A 64 11.33 -15.88 -6.21
CA ASP A 64 10.00 -16.42 -5.96
C ASP A 64 9.14 -15.39 -5.26
N PRO A 65 8.18 -14.78 -5.97
CA PRO A 65 7.33 -13.75 -5.37
C PRO A 65 6.35 -14.30 -4.31
N GLU A 66 6.13 -15.60 -4.28
CA GLU A 66 5.26 -16.21 -3.28
C GLU A 66 5.85 -16.15 -1.86
N LYS A 67 7.16 -15.97 -1.77
CA LYS A 67 7.82 -15.85 -0.45
C LYS A 67 7.57 -14.50 0.21
N SER A 68 6.94 -13.56 -0.51
CA SER A 68 6.63 -12.26 0.06
C SER A 68 5.47 -12.30 1.03
N GLY A 69 4.50 -13.18 0.82
CA GLY A 69 3.28 -13.20 1.59
C GLY A 69 3.36 -14.11 2.79
N SER A 70 4.12 -13.72 3.80
CA SER A 70 4.34 -14.56 4.97
C SER A 70 3.07 -14.83 5.78
N VAL A 71 2.12 -13.89 5.80
CA VAL A 71 0.88 -14.05 6.57
C VAL A 71 -0.28 -13.61 5.69
N SER A 72 -0.74 -14.55 4.87
CA SER A 72 -1.81 -14.31 3.92
C SER A 72 -3.12 -13.96 4.63
N GLY A 73 -3.78 -12.92 4.15
CA GLY A 73 -5.08 -12.51 4.62
C GLY A 73 -5.10 -11.70 5.90
N SER A 74 -3.95 -11.49 6.53
CA SER A 74 -3.86 -10.68 7.74
C SER A 74 -3.52 -9.23 7.41
N LEU A 75 -4.02 -8.33 8.24
CA LEU A 75 -3.72 -6.90 8.10
C LEU A 75 -2.48 -6.56 8.91
N HIS A 76 -1.53 -5.89 8.30
CA HIS A 76 -0.24 -5.56 8.87
C HIS A 76 0.15 -4.11 8.59
N ARG A 77 1.27 -3.70 9.16
CA ARG A 77 2.03 -2.52 8.71
C ARG A 77 1.20 -1.27 8.58
N GLY A 78 0.66 -0.82 9.70
CA GLY A 78 -0.08 0.42 9.75
C GLY A 78 -1.58 0.25 9.58
N TRP A 79 -2.06 -0.95 9.25
CA TRP A 79 -3.48 -1.22 9.06
C TRP A 79 -4.08 -2.09 10.17
N LEU A 80 -3.39 -2.22 11.30
CA LEU A 80 -3.75 -3.19 12.34
C LEU A 80 -5.12 -2.95 12.94
N ASP A 81 -5.53 -1.70 13.08
CA ASP A 81 -6.77 -1.34 13.75
C ASP A 81 -7.94 -1.12 12.78
N ILE A 82 -7.74 -1.34 11.49
CA ILE A 82 -8.76 -0.97 10.51
C ILE A 82 -10.11 -1.68 10.75
N LYS A 83 -10.08 -2.95 11.11
CA LYS A 83 -11.32 -3.70 11.33
C LYS A 83 -12.11 -3.13 12.51
N SER A 84 -11.43 -2.70 13.54
CA SER A 84 -12.05 -2.06 14.71
C SER A 84 -12.58 -0.68 14.35
N VAL A 85 -11.80 0.09 13.61
CA VAL A 85 -12.14 1.47 13.28
C VAL A 85 -13.37 1.56 12.39
N ILE A 86 -13.53 0.61 11.44
CA ILE A 86 -14.68 0.68 10.52
C ILE A 86 -16.02 0.43 11.21
N THR A 87 -16.04 -0.22 12.37
CA THR A 87 -17.30 -0.47 13.09
C THR A 87 -17.95 0.84 13.57
N GLY A 88 -17.15 1.87 13.82
CA GLY A 88 -17.66 3.17 14.23
C GLY A 88 -18.22 4.01 13.08
N LYS A 89 -17.93 3.63 11.84
CA LYS A 89 -18.39 4.31 10.63
C LYS A 89 -18.10 5.82 10.66
N ASP A 90 -16.93 6.19 11.17
CA ASP A 90 -16.46 7.56 11.25
C ASP A 90 -15.43 7.76 10.15
N ASP A 91 -15.82 8.50 9.12
CA ASP A 91 -14.95 8.70 7.95
C ASP A 91 -13.61 9.32 8.31
N HIS A 92 -13.58 10.24 9.28
CA HIS A 92 -12.33 10.82 9.72
C HIS A 92 -11.41 9.78 10.36
N ALA A 93 -11.95 8.94 11.25
CA ALA A 93 -11.16 7.90 11.91
C ALA A 93 -10.65 6.87 10.91
N ILE A 94 -11.48 6.51 9.92
CA ILE A 94 -11.08 5.56 8.88
C ILE A 94 -9.97 6.15 8.02
N ALA A 95 -10.09 7.42 7.63
CA ALA A 95 -9.05 8.09 6.86
C ALA A 95 -7.74 8.19 7.65
N ALA A 96 -7.83 8.45 8.97
CA ALA A 96 -6.64 8.51 9.82
C ALA A 96 -5.92 7.17 9.89
N GLU A 97 -6.67 6.07 9.97
CA GLU A 97 -6.07 4.74 9.96
C GLU A 97 -5.43 4.44 8.61
N ALA A 98 -6.11 4.81 7.52
CA ALA A 98 -5.55 4.64 6.18
C ALA A 98 -4.26 5.43 6.01
N GLU A 99 -4.19 6.63 6.59
CA GLU A 99 -2.97 7.42 6.52
C GLU A 99 -1.82 6.72 7.24
N ARG A 100 -2.09 6.09 8.38
CA ARG A 100 -1.04 5.32 9.07
C ARG A 100 -0.50 4.20 8.19
N GLY A 101 -1.40 3.51 7.47
CA GLY A 101 -0.98 2.48 6.53
C GLY A 101 -0.17 3.07 5.38
N GLU A 102 -0.58 4.23 4.90
CA GLU A 102 0.13 4.92 3.83
C GLU A 102 1.48 5.46 4.29
N ASP A 103 1.63 5.86 5.55
CA ASP A 103 2.92 6.27 6.09
C ASP A 103 3.92 5.10 6.01
N VAL A 104 3.47 3.91 6.34
CA VAL A 104 4.32 2.71 6.27
C VAL A 104 4.70 2.42 4.82
N ALA A 105 3.73 2.49 3.90
CA ALA A 105 4.00 2.24 2.48
C ALA A 105 4.97 3.27 1.91
N LYS A 106 4.77 4.54 2.23
CA LYS A 106 5.65 5.62 1.77
C LYS A 106 7.08 5.40 2.24
N ALA A 107 7.25 5.05 3.52
CA ALA A 107 8.57 4.79 4.08
C ALA A 107 9.23 3.58 3.42
N ALA A 108 8.46 2.53 3.11
CA ALA A 108 8.99 1.34 2.46
C ALA A 108 9.51 1.66 1.06
N TYR A 109 8.76 2.48 0.30
CA TYR A 109 9.21 2.88 -1.04
C TYR A 109 10.40 3.81 -0.99
N GLU A 110 10.44 4.72 -0.01
CA GLU A 110 11.60 5.61 0.16
C GLU A 110 12.86 4.80 0.46
N ALA A 111 12.76 3.78 1.30
CA ALA A 111 13.88 2.89 1.61
C ALA A 111 14.31 2.10 0.36
N ALA A 112 13.35 1.61 -0.41
CA ALA A 112 13.65 0.84 -1.62
C ALA A 112 14.38 1.70 -2.67
N LEU A 113 14.03 2.98 -2.76
CA LEU A 113 14.67 3.89 -3.72
C LEU A 113 16.14 4.16 -3.41
N LYS A 114 16.57 3.88 -2.18
CA LYS A 114 17.98 4.03 -1.79
C LYS A 114 18.83 2.83 -2.21
N GLU A 115 18.19 1.74 -2.61
CA GLU A 115 18.89 0.53 -3.07
C GLU A 115 19.14 0.63 -4.57
N THR A 116 20.20 -0.03 -5.01
CA THR A 116 20.46 -0.16 -6.45
C THR A 116 19.71 -1.37 -6.97
N LEU A 117 18.69 -1.12 -7.78
CA LEU A 117 17.86 -2.18 -8.35
C LEU A 117 18.20 -2.37 -9.82
N PRO A 118 18.30 -3.63 -10.30
CA PRO A 118 18.69 -3.89 -11.67
C PRO A 118 17.57 -3.64 -12.67
N GLY A 119 17.95 -3.21 -13.85
CA GLY A 119 17.08 -3.15 -15.02
C GLY A 119 15.78 -2.39 -14.81
N THR A 120 14.70 -2.99 -15.24
CA THR A 120 13.37 -2.38 -15.19
C THR A 120 12.83 -2.28 -13.78
N ALA A 121 13.37 -3.02 -12.82
CA ALA A 121 12.91 -2.95 -11.43
C ALA A 121 13.06 -1.53 -10.87
N GLN A 122 14.15 -0.85 -11.18
CA GLN A 122 14.39 0.51 -10.74
C GLN A 122 13.27 1.45 -11.23
N THR A 123 12.93 1.35 -12.51
CA THR A 123 11.88 2.17 -13.11
C THR A 123 10.51 1.87 -12.49
N VAL A 124 10.19 0.59 -12.32
CA VAL A 124 8.90 0.19 -11.72
C VAL A 124 8.77 0.77 -10.31
N VAL A 125 9.81 0.62 -9.49
CA VAL A 125 9.78 1.12 -8.11
C VAL A 125 9.64 2.64 -8.07
N GLN A 126 10.35 3.35 -8.96
CA GLN A 126 10.25 4.81 -9.05
C GLN A 126 8.84 5.26 -9.39
N GLN A 127 8.21 4.61 -10.36
CA GLN A 127 6.85 4.95 -10.78
C GLN A 127 5.84 4.64 -9.68
N GLN A 128 6.01 3.51 -9.01
CA GLN A 128 5.12 3.12 -7.93
C GLN A 128 5.28 4.03 -6.71
N ALA A 129 6.50 4.45 -6.40
CA ALA A 129 6.75 5.38 -5.29
C ALA A 129 5.99 6.69 -5.49
N ALA A 130 5.93 7.19 -6.73
CA ALA A 130 5.18 8.41 -7.04
C ALA A 130 3.69 8.20 -6.79
N LYS A 131 3.15 7.04 -7.17
CA LYS A 131 1.73 6.72 -6.94
C LYS A 131 1.41 6.61 -5.46
N VAL A 132 2.30 5.99 -4.69
CA VAL A 132 2.12 5.86 -3.24
C VAL A 132 2.13 7.22 -2.58
N ARG A 133 3.05 8.10 -2.97
CA ARG A 133 3.12 9.46 -2.42
C ARG A 133 1.84 10.22 -2.73
N GLN A 134 1.34 10.12 -3.96
CA GLN A 134 0.11 10.81 -4.34
C GLN A 134 -1.08 10.31 -3.53
N ALA A 135 -1.21 8.99 -3.38
CA ALA A 135 -2.29 8.41 -2.57
C ALA A 135 -2.17 8.82 -1.11
N HIS A 136 -0.95 8.80 -0.57
CA HIS A 136 -0.70 9.24 0.81
C HIS A 136 -1.19 10.67 1.04
N ASP A 137 -0.81 11.56 0.13
CA ASP A 137 -1.17 12.97 0.26
C ASP A 137 -2.68 13.18 0.14
N ASN A 138 -3.32 12.44 -0.77
CA ASN A 138 -4.77 12.52 -0.94
C ASN A 138 -5.50 11.99 0.29
N VAL A 139 -5.04 10.89 0.88
CA VAL A 139 -5.63 10.33 2.10
C VAL A 139 -5.48 11.29 3.26
N ARG A 140 -4.32 11.93 3.40
CA ARG A 140 -4.10 12.95 4.43
C ARG A 140 -5.07 14.11 4.25
N ASP A 141 -5.26 14.57 3.02
CA ASP A 141 -6.17 15.67 2.74
C ASP A 141 -7.62 15.28 3.05
N ILE A 142 -8.01 14.05 2.74
CA ILE A 142 -9.33 13.53 3.09
C ILE A 142 -9.51 13.53 4.60
N ARG A 143 -8.52 13.02 5.34
CA ARG A 143 -8.56 13.02 6.81
C ARG A 143 -8.78 14.44 7.34
N ASP A 144 -8.04 15.40 6.83
CA ASP A 144 -8.10 16.77 7.31
C ASP A 144 -9.46 17.41 7.01
N ARG A 145 -10.01 17.16 5.82
CA ARG A 145 -11.33 17.68 5.45
C ARG A 145 -12.42 17.08 6.33
N GLU A 146 -12.35 15.76 6.59
CA GLU A 146 -13.36 15.09 7.42
C GLU A 146 -13.28 15.55 8.88
N LYS A 147 -12.10 15.90 9.35
CA LYS A 147 -11.95 16.47 10.69
C LYS A 147 -12.69 17.79 10.80
N VAL A 148 -12.57 18.66 9.79
CA VAL A 148 -13.23 19.96 9.78
C VAL A 148 -14.75 19.79 9.68
N ALA A 149 -15.23 18.80 8.91
CA ALA A 149 -16.65 18.56 8.69
C ALA A 149 -17.36 17.99 9.93
N ARG A 150 -16.62 17.46 10.90
CA ARG A 150 -17.20 16.92 12.14
C ARG A 150 -17.69 18.06 13.05
#